data_9d067c12d0dd4d7719c1f0c9f59f3b03
#
_entry.id   9d067c12d0dd4d7719c1f0c9f59f3b03
#
_cell.length_a   1.000
_cell.length_b   1.000
_cell.length_c   1.000
_cell.angle_alpha   90.00
_cell.angle_beta   90.00
_cell.angle_gamma   90.00
#
_symmetry.space_group_name_H-M   'P 1'
#
loop_
_entity.id
_entity.type
_entity.pdbx_description
1 polymer ?
#
loop_
_entity_poly.entity_id
_entity_poly.type
_entity_poly.pdbx_seq_one_letter_code
_entity_poly.pdbx_strand_id
1 'polypeptide(L)'
;MRGNMNATLVDIPYRLSIRFATNGFSVYVYDVNDKIVATINLAYQHSGDTDSLREAVLSLKPSLPDCQSITLICETGFYTLVPKSFFVSEHALDFLKLQHPDVPETDQVFSHSFQNHDSVFIFAYDAGIIQTFIDIFPSLKIEHQLIPFVEQAERQDIISIFIREESMDCLLCHQGIIKLLNHYPYQTAEDIVYHVLNIAHHLQYDITEFEIAVYGDEANTKNHEEVIRTYLPQTDFRTIQ
;
A
#
# COMPACT_ATOMS: atom_id res chain seq x y z
N MET A 1 3.55 -52.64 24.62
CA MET A 1 2.98 -51.91 23.50
C MET A 1 3.27 -50.43 23.68
N ARG A 2 4.28 -49.93 22.97
CA ARG A 2 4.60 -48.49 22.96
C ARG A 2 3.95 -47.88 21.73
N GLY A 3 2.89 -47.13 21.91
CA GLY A 3 2.28 -46.37 20.83
C GLY A 3 3.18 -45.18 20.49
N ASN A 4 3.79 -45.22 19.32
CA ASN A 4 4.38 -44.05 18.66
C ASN A 4 3.23 -43.11 18.22
N MET A 5 2.99 -42.08 19.02
CA MET A 5 2.28 -40.91 18.52
C MET A 5 3.31 -40.04 17.73
N ASN A 6 3.49 -40.35 16.49
CA ASN A 6 4.02 -39.36 15.55
C ASN A 6 2.93 -38.27 15.38
N ALA A 7 3.00 -37.24 16.19
CA ALA A 7 2.34 -36.00 15.87
C ALA A 7 3.07 -35.46 14.63
N THR A 8 2.50 -35.65 13.45
CA THR A 8 2.85 -34.85 12.27
C THR A 8 2.56 -33.41 12.66
N LEU A 9 3.62 -32.64 12.87
CA LEU A 9 3.55 -31.18 12.90
C LEU A 9 2.99 -30.80 11.51
N VAL A 10 1.73 -30.42 11.49
CA VAL A 10 1.13 -29.79 10.32
C VAL A 10 1.90 -28.50 10.18
N ASP A 11 2.76 -28.40 9.17
CA ASP A 11 3.37 -27.14 8.76
C ASP A 11 2.22 -26.17 8.44
N ILE A 12 1.95 -25.26 9.36
CA ILE A 12 0.94 -24.24 9.14
C ILE A 12 1.60 -23.23 8.18
N PRO A 13 1.13 -23.12 6.92
CA PRO A 13 1.77 -22.25 5.96
C PRO A 13 1.46 -20.80 6.33
N TYR A 14 2.46 -20.09 6.82
CA TYR A 14 2.38 -18.65 7.05
C TYR A 14 2.49 -17.90 5.73
N ARG A 15 1.87 -16.72 5.67
CA ARG A 15 2.13 -15.70 4.65
C ARG A 15 2.82 -14.52 5.33
N LEU A 16 3.79 -13.95 4.65
CA LEU A 16 4.52 -12.78 5.13
C LEU A 16 4.21 -11.57 4.25
N SER A 17 3.96 -10.44 4.88
CA SER A 17 3.94 -9.14 4.23
C SER A 17 5.04 -8.27 4.81
N ILE A 18 5.95 -7.81 3.98
CA ILE A 18 7.05 -6.93 4.36
C ILE A 18 6.70 -5.54 3.85
N ARG A 19 6.47 -4.60 4.74
CA ARG A 19 6.34 -3.18 4.42
C ARG A 19 7.68 -2.51 4.66
N PHE A 20 8.21 -1.87 3.65
CA PHE A 20 9.40 -1.05 3.74
C PHE A 20 9.01 0.42 3.71
N ALA A 21 9.39 1.15 4.75
CA ALA A 21 9.20 2.58 4.88
C ALA A 21 10.54 3.27 5.13
N THR A 22 10.58 4.60 5.06
CA THR A 22 11.80 5.40 5.23
C THR A 22 12.52 5.19 6.57
N ASN A 23 11.78 4.76 7.61
CA ASN A 23 12.27 4.55 8.97
C ASN A 23 12.47 3.07 9.35
N GLY A 24 12.24 2.13 8.42
CA GLY A 24 12.49 0.70 8.69
C GLY A 24 11.58 -0.27 7.96
N PHE A 25 11.54 -1.48 8.52
CA PHE A 25 10.71 -2.57 8.04
C PHE A 25 9.67 -2.95 9.07
N SER A 26 8.47 -3.21 8.61
CA SER A 26 7.45 -3.93 9.38
C SER A 26 7.11 -5.22 8.66
N VAL A 27 7.28 -6.35 9.34
CA VAL A 27 6.92 -7.66 8.81
C VAL A 27 5.71 -8.18 9.56
N TYR A 28 4.66 -8.46 8.83
CA TYR A 28 3.46 -9.07 9.35
C TYR A 28 3.41 -10.54 8.94
N VAL A 29 3.21 -11.40 9.93
CA VAL A 29 3.07 -12.85 9.74
C VAL A 29 1.59 -13.20 9.88
N TYR A 30 1.01 -13.77 8.83
CA TYR A 30 -0.39 -14.17 8.78
C TYR A 30 -0.52 -15.70 8.85
N ASP A 31 -1.52 -16.17 9.56
CA ASP A 31 -1.94 -17.57 9.54
C ASP A 31 -2.84 -17.87 8.32
N VAL A 32 -3.32 -19.10 8.23
CA VAL A 32 -4.21 -19.57 7.15
C VAL A 32 -5.58 -18.88 7.12
N ASN A 33 -5.96 -18.18 8.19
CA ASN A 33 -7.22 -17.45 8.31
C ASN A 33 -7.03 -15.93 8.11
N ASP A 34 -5.88 -15.51 7.55
CA ASP A 34 -5.51 -14.11 7.36
C ASP A 34 -5.39 -13.30 8.65
N LYS A 35 -5.17 -13.98 9.78
CA LYS A 35 -4.96 -13.32 11.05
C LYS A 35 -3.48 -13.05 11.28
N ILE A 36 -3.13 -11.83 11.68
CA ILE A 36 -1.77 -11.49 12.12
C ILE A 36 -1.47 -12.25 13.42
N VAL A 37 -0.45 -13.11 13.38
CA VAL A 37 0.02 -13.90 14.51
C VAL A 37 1.33 -13.38 15.07
N ALA A 38 2.08 -12.60 14.30
CA ALA A 38 3.27 -11.91 14.76
C ALA A 38 3.54 -10.66 13.94
N THR A 39 4.17 -9.65 14.56
CA THR A 39 4.71 -8.46 13.90
C THR A 39 6.16 -8.29 14.31
N ILE A 40 7.05 -8.10 13.35
CA ILE A 40 8.47 -7.85 13.55
C ILE A 40 8.79 -6.48 12.99
N ASN A 41 9.29 -5.59 13.83
CA ASN A 41 9.72 -4.26 13.41
C ASN A 41 11.24 -4.17 13.50
N LEU A 42 11.87 -3.73 12.42
CA LEU A 42 13.29 -3.48 12.34
C LEU A 42 13.53 -2.03 11.96
N ALA A 43 14.12 -1.27 12.87
CA ALA A 43 14.52 0.09 12.58
C ALA A 43 15.67 0.09 11.55
N TYR A 44 15.49 0.86 10.48
CA TYR A 44 16.49 1.03 9.43
C TYR A 44 16.32 2.43 8.84
N GLN A 45 17.41 3.19 8.80
CA GLN A 45 17.40 4.47 8.10
C GLN A 45 17.96 4.27 6.69
N HIS A 46 17.12 4.52 5.71
CA HIS A 46 17.53 4.41 4.31
C HIS A 46 18.58 5.48 4.00
N SER A 47 19.83 5.04 3.82
CA SER A 47 20.97 5.90 3.50
C SER A 47 21.25 6.03 1.99
N GLY A 48 20.41 5.40 1.15
CA GLY A 48 20.69 5.22 -0.28
C GLY A 48 21.74 4.14 -0.57
N ASP A 49 22.27 3.49 0.48
CA ASP A 49 23.27 2.43 0.36
C ASP A 49 22.57 1.05 0.35
N THR A 50 22.70 0.35 -0.79
CA THR A 50 22.12 -0.98 -0.97
C THR A 50 22.79 -2.06 -0.12
N ASP A 51 24.06 -1.89 0.27
CA ASP A 51 24.78 -2.88 1.09
C ASP A 51 24.23 -2.88 2.52
N SER A 52 24.00 -1.70 3.11
CA SER A 52 23.40 -1.58 4.43
C SER A 52 21.94 -2.10 4.45
N LEU A 53 21.19 -1.86 3.39
CA LEU A 53 19.85 -2.45 3.22
C LEU A 53 19.93 -3.98 3.18
N ARG A 54 20.85 -4.53 2.40
CA ARG A 54 21.06 -5.97 2.27
C ARG A 54 21.39 -6.62 3.61
N GLU A 55 22.29 -6.01 4.40
CA GLU A 55 22.63 -6.51 5.74
C GLU A 55 21.40 -6.49 6.68
N ALA A 56 20.61 -5.43 6.65
CA ALA A 56 19.39 -5.32 7.45
C ALA A 56 18.39 -6.41 7.08
N VAL A 57 18.11 -6.62 5.79
CA VAL A 57 17.17 -7.67 5.32
C VAL A 57 17.69 -9.08 5.62
N LEU A 58 19.01 -9.31 5.49
CA LEU A 58 19.63 -10.59 5.86
C LEU A 58 19.52 -10.86 7.36
N SER A 59 19.64 -9.84 8.22
CA SER A 59 19.49 -9.98 9.67
C SER A 59 18.06 -10.35 10.09
N LEU A 60 17.08 -9.96 9.27
CA LEU A 60 15.68 -10.30 9.49
C LEU A 60 15.37 -11.77 9.18
N LYS A 61 16.00 -12.32 8.13
CA LYS A 61 15.68 -13.65 7.59
C LYS A 61 15.65 -14.79 8.63
N PRO A 62 16.60 -14.89 9.60
CA PRO A 62 16.58 -15.95 10.62
C PRO A 62 15.40 -15.87 11.60
N SER A 63 14.75 -14.69 11.70
CA SER A 63 13.62 -14.46 12.60
C SER A 63 12.28 -14.76 11.93
N LEU A 64 12.27 -15.05 10.63
CA LEU A 64 11.06 -15.33 9.88
C LEU A 64 10.71 -16.82 9.97
N PRO A 65 9.43 -17.18 10.16
CA PRO A 65 8.99 -18.56 10.06
C PRO A 65 9.05 -19.04 8.59
N ASP A 66 9.08 -20.37 8.41
CA ASP A 66 8.84 -20.95 7.10
C ASP A 66 7.46 -20.50 6.59
N CYS A 67 7.41 -20.00 5.36
CA CYS A 67 6.22 -19.39 4.82
C CYS A 67 5.92 -19.87 3.38
N GLN A 68 4.65 -19.84 3.03
CA GLN A 68 4.17 -20.21 1.70
C GLN A 68 4.40 -19.09 0.67
N SER A 69 4.29 -17.85 1.11
CA SER A 69 4.49 -16.67 0.26
C SER A 69 5.02 -15.48 1.05
N ILE A 70 5.80 -14.67 0.35
CA ILE A 70 6.31 -13.38 0.85
C ILE A 70 5.89 -12.31 -0.13
N THR A 71 5.31 -11.23 0.38
CA THR A 71 4.92 -10.06 -0.42
C THR A 71 5.67 -8.82 0.11
N LEU A 72 6.36 -8.11 -0.76
CA LEU A 72 6.88 -6.77 -0.48
C LEU A 72 5.81 -5.75 -0.82
N ILE A 73 5.40 -4.98 0.16
CA ILE A 73 4.44 -3.88 -0.01
C ILE A 73 5.23 -2.59 -0.25
N CYS A 74 5.10 -2.08 -1.47
CA CYS A 74 5.70 -0.82 -1.87
C CYS A 74 4.78 0.35 -1.51
N GLU A 75 5.36 1.36 -0.88
CA GLU A 75 4.71 2.61 -0.54
C GLU A 75 5.36 3.72 -1.35
N THR A 76 4.67 4.23 -2.37
CA THR A 76 5.15 5.27 -3.27
C THR A 76 3.99 6.15 -3.74
N GLY A 77 4.29 7.42 -4.07
CA GLY A 77 3.35 8.31 -4.74
C GLY A 77 3.41 8.20 -6.28
N PHE A 78 4.40 7.49 -6.82
CA PHE A 78 4.54 7.29 -8.26
C PHE A 78 3.65 6.14 -8.75
N TYR A 79 2.37 6.43 -8.95
CA TYR A 79 1.41 5.46 -9.49
C TYR A 79 0.34 6.14 -10.35
N THR A 80 -0.32 5.37 -11.19
CA THR A 80 -1.47 5.81 -11.99
C THR A 80 -2.42 4.66 -12.30
N LEU A 81 -3.66 4.99 -12.67
CA LEU A 81 -4.63 4.05 -13.23
C LEU A 81 -4.81 4.31 -14.72
N VAL A 82 -4.69 3.27 -15.53
CA VAL A 82 -4.88 3.34 -16.99
C VAL A 82 -6.01 2.38 -17.37
N PRO A 83 -7.01 2.82 -18.17
CA PRO A 83 -8.02 1.89 -18.68
C PRO A 83 -7.38 0.75 -19.45
N LYS A 84 -7.85 -0.49 -19.25
CA LYS A 84 -7.29 -1.69 -19.92
C LYS A 84 -7.24 -1.57 -21.43
N SER A 85 -8.22 -0.89 -22.02
CA SER A 85 -8.30 -0.68 -23.48
C SER A 85 -7.17 0.17 -24.05
N PHE A 86 -6.49 0.98 -23.23
CA PHE A 86 -5.34 1.81 -23.61
C PHE A 86 -4.01 1.28 -23.10
N PHE A 87 -4.04 0.32 -22.18
CA PHE A 87 -2.82 -0.17 -21.56
C PHE A 87 -2.01 -1.06 -22.51
N VAL A 88 -0.75 -0.70 -22.68
CA VAL A 88 0.28 -1.47 -23.39
C VAL A 88 1.48 -1.59 -22.45
N SER A 89 1.89 -2.81 -22.14
CA SER A 89 2.91 -3.07 -21.11
C SER A 89 4.26 -2.41 -21.40
N GLU A 90 4.64 -2.35 -22.68
CA GLU A 90 5.87 -1.73 -23.14
C GLU A 90 5.90 -0.19 -22.94
N HIS A 91 4.72 0.42 -22.76
CA HIS A 91 4.54 1.85 -22.51
C HIS A 91 4.14 2.18 -21.06
N ALA A 92 4.28 1.24 -20.13
CA ALA A 92 3.88 1.45 -18.74
C ALA A 92 4.57 2.67 -18.11
N LEU A 93 5.88 2.85 -18.34
CA LEU A 93 6.62 4.03 -17.88
C LEU A 93 6.13 5.32 -18.53
N ASP A 94 5.75 5.30 -19.80
CA ASP A 94 5.25 6.48 -20.51
C ASP A 94 3.92 6.94 -19.90
N PHE A 95 3.00 6.01 -19.58
CA PHE A 95 1.76 6.34 -18.88
C PHE A 95 2.02 6.93 -17.50
N LEU A 96 2.98 6.39 -16.76
CA LEU A 96 3.33 6.91 -15.45
C LEU A 96 3.91 8.33 -15.55
N LYS A 97 4.80 8.58 -16.51
CA LYS A 97 5.41 9.90 -16.77
C LYS A 97 4.42 10.98 -17.20
N LEU A 98 3.25 10.63 -17.74
CA LEU A 98 2.19 11.61 -18.03
C LEU A 98 1.68 12.29 -16.74
N GLN A 99 1.59 11.57 -15.65
CA GLN A 99 1.14 12.09 -14.36
C GLN A 99 2.31 12.49 -13.46
N HIS A 100 3.43 11.77 -13.54
CA HIS A 100 4.62 11.92 -12.72
C HIS A 100 5.85 12.11 -13.61
N PRO A 101 6.09 13.32 -14.17
CA PRO A 101 7.24 13.58 -15.06
C PRO A 101 8.60 13.38 -14.37
N ASP A 102 8.61 13.47 -13.05
CA ASP A 102 9.76 13.38 -12.15
C ASP A 102 10.05 11.95 -11.65
N VAL A 103 9.29 10.93 -12.11
CA VAL A 103 9.60 9.54 -11.75
C VAL A 103 11.03 9.19 -12.17
N PRO A 104 11.86 8.64 -11.25
CA PRO A 104 13.24 8.30 -11.57
C PRO A 104 13.33 7.25 -12.68
N GLU A 105 14.24 7.45 -13.64
CA GLU A 105 14.46 6.47 -14.72
C GLU A 105 15.09 5.17 -14.22
N THR A 106 15.67 5.21 -13.03
CA THR A 106 16.25 4.04 -12.34
C THR A 106 15.21 3.18 -11.67
N ASP A 107 13.97 3.68 -11.51
CA ASP A 107 12.92 2.92 -10.84
C ASP A 107 12.38 1.81 -11.74
N GLN A 108 12.06 0.69 -11.11
CA GLN A 108 11.37 -0.41 -11.78
C GLN A 108 9.87 -0.18 -11.77
N VAL A 109 9.27 -0.36 -12.97
CA VAL A 109 7.83 -0.18 -13.16
C VAL A 109 7.10 -1.52 -13.06
N PHE A 110 6.01 -1.51 -12.33
CA PHE A 110 5.12 -2.65 -12.13
C PHE A 110 3.72 -2.33 -12.62
N SER A 111 2.98 -3.35 -13.02
CA SER A 111 1.57 -3.23 -13.38
C SER A 111 0.75 -4.32 -12.71
N HIS A 112 -0.45 -3.96 -12.24
CA HIS A 112 -1.43 -4.86 -11.66
C HIS A 112 -2.77 -4.70 -12.37
N SER A 113 -3.31 -5.79 -12.92
CA SER A 113 -4.61 -5.81 -13.57
C SER A 113 -5.67 -6.33 -12.62
N PHE A 114 -6.66 -5.53 -12.32
CA PHE A 114 -7.80 -5.96 -11.49
C PHE A 114 -8.73 -6.90 -12.27
N GLN A 115 -9.33 -7.86 -11.58
CA GLN A 115 -10.28 -8.77 -12.24
C GLN A 115 -11.61 -8.08 -12.56
N ASN A 116 -12.05 -7.21 -11.68
CA ASN A 116 -13.37 -6.60 -11.70
C ASN A 116 -13.39 -5.13 -12.14
N HIS A 117 -12.22 -4.50 -12.30
CA HIS A 117 -12.09 -3.14 -12.83
C HIS A 117 -11.56 -3.16 -14.27
N ASP A 118 -12.05 -2.23 -15.09
CA ASP A 118 -11.54 -1.99 -16.44
C ASP A 118 -10.32 -1.06 -16.42
N SER A 119 -9.42 -1.27 -15.46
CA SER A 119 -8.19 -0.49 -15.33
C SER A 119 -7.00 -1.35 -14.91
N VAL A 120 -5.83 -0.84 -15.20
CA VAL A 120 -4.53 -1.37 -14.78
C VAL A 120 -3.89 -0.34 -13.86
N PHE A 121 -3.48 -0.77 -12.68
CA PHE A 121 -2.69 0.03 -11.75
C PHE A 121 -1.22 -0.09 -12.14
N ILE A 122 -0.56 1.03 -12.35
CA ILE A 122 0.87 1.11 -12.67
C ILE A 122 1.56 1.87 -11.56
N PHE A 123 2.71 1.39 -11.10
CA PHE A 123 3.53 2.10 -10.11
C PHE A 123 5.02 1.89 -10.36
N ALA A 124 5.84 2.81 -9.88
CA ALA A 124 7.29 2.70 -9.89
C ALA A 124 7.86 2.64 -8.48
N TYR A 125 8.95 1.92 -8.33
CA TYR A 125 9.68 1.81 -7.08
C TYR A 125 11.17 1.60 -7.31
N ASP A 126 12.00 2.03 -6.36
CA ASP A 126 13.45 1.95 -6.45
C ASP A 126 13.95 0.54 -6.81
N ALA A 127 14.63 0.43 -7.95
CA ALA A 127 15.08 -0.87 -8.47
C ALA A 127 16.15 -1.53 -7.58
N GLY A 128 16.98 -0.75 -6.87
CA GLY A 128 17.99 -1.27 -5.97
C GLY A 128 17.36 -1.93 -4.74
N ILE A 129 16.30 -1.31 -4.20
CA ILE A 129 15.52 -1.89 -3.10
C ILE A 129 14.87 -3.19 -3.57
N ILE A 130 14.16 -3.15 -4.69
CA ILE A 130 13.50 -4.34 -5.27
C ILE A 130 14.49 -5.47 -5.49
N GLN A 131 15.63 -5.19 -6.14
CA GLN A 131 16.64 -6.21 -6.42
C GLN A 131 17.21 -6.81 -5.15
N THR A 132 17.46 -6.00 -4.13
CA THR A 132 17.98 -6.48 -2.82
C THR A 132 17.00 -7.49 -2.19
N PHE A 133 15.70 -7.22 -2.25
CA PHE A 133 14.69 -8.14 -1.73
C PHE A 133 14.57 -9.41 -2.58
N ILE A 134 14.58 -9.32 -3.90
CA ILE A 134 14.50 -10.47 -4.82
C ILE A 134 15.70 -11.41 -4.63
N ASP A 135 16.92 -10.86 -4.45
CA ASP A 135 18.12 -11.65 -4.22
C ASP A 135 18.04 -12.51 -2.94
N ILE A 136 17.35 -11.99 -1.91
CA ILE A 136 17.21 -12.66 -0.61
C ILE A 136 15.99 -13.59 -0.58
N PHE A 137 14.91 -13.19 -1.26
CA PHE A 137 13.64 -13.89 -1.35
C PHE A 137 13.22 -14.09 -2.82
N PRO A 138 13.74 -15.11 -3.52
CA PRO A 138 13.54 -15.28 -4.97
C PRO A 138 12.06 -15.45 -5.40
N SER A 139 11.18 -15.87 -4.49
CA SER A 139 9.74 -16.04 -4.76
C SER A 139 8.89 -14.86 -4.26
N LEU A 140 9.53 -13.70 -4.05
CA LEU A 140 8.88 -12.49 -3.58
C LEU A 140 7.83 -12.00 -4.57
N LYS A 141 6.64 -11.70 -4.06
CA LYS A 141 5.64 -10.88 -4.79
C LYS A 141 5.88 -9.41 -4.45
N ILE A 142 5.60 -8.55 -5.41
CA ILE A 142 5.73 -7.10 -5.25
C ILE A 142 4.36 -6.50 -5.51
N GLU A 143 3.84 -5.77 -4.53
CA GLU A 143 2.52 -5.15 -4.60
C GLU A 143 2.57 -3.71 -4.05
N HIS A 144 1.72 -2.86 -4.55
CA HIS A 144 1.53 -1.53 -4.01
C HIS A 144 0.50 -1.55 -2.88
N GLN A 145 0.72 -0.76 -1.83
CA GLN A 145 -0.16 -0.72 -0.65
C GLN A 145 -1.64 -0.40 -0.97
N LEU A 146 -1.91 0.32 -2.05
CA LEU A 146 -3.27 0.71 -2.42
C LEU A 146 -4.03 -0.38 -3.19
N ILE A 147 -3.37 -1.43 -3.71
CA ILE A 147 -4.04 -2.47 -4.51
C ILE A 147 -5.22 -3.11 -3.77
N PRO A 148 -5.09 -3.57 -2.50
CA PRO A 148 -6.22 -4.18 -1.80
C PRO A 148 -7.41 -3.23 -1.60
N PHE A 149 -7.15 -1.93 -1.45
CA PHE A 149 -8.21 -0.93 -1.27
C PHE A 149 -8.94 -0.62 -2.58
N VAL A 150 -8.19 -0.58 -3.68
CA VAL A 150 -8.77 -0.45 -5.03
C VAL A 150 -9.69 -1.64 -5.32
N GLU A 151 -9.24 -2.87 -4.99
CA GLU A 151 -10.05 -4.08 -5.17
C GLU A 151 -11.34 -4.09 -4.32
N GLN A 152 -11.29 -3.52 -3.12
CA GLN A 152 -12.44 -3.47 -2.20
C GLN A 152 -13.42 -2.33 -2.51
N ALA A 153 -12.96 -1.26 -3.18
CA ALA A 153 -13.78 -0.07 -3.44
C ALA A 153 -14.97 -0.31 -4.37
N GLU A 154 -14.99 -1.42 -5.12
CA GLU A 154 -15.99 -1.73 -6.15
C GLU A 154 -17.46 -1.76 -5.68
N ARG A 155 -17.70 -1.78 -4.38
CA ARG A 155 -19.02 -2.08 -3.83
C ARG A 155 -19.65 -0.93 -3.06
N GLN A 156 -18.98 0.21 -2.96
CA GLN A 156 -19.38 1.29 -2.05
C GLN A 156 -19.21 2.66 -2.72
N ASP A 157 -20.02 3.60 -2.31
CA ASP A 157 -19.77 5.02 -2.52
C ASP A 157 -18.88 5.50 -1.39
N ILE A 158 -17.55 5.52 -1.65
CA ILE A 158 -16.54 5.74 -0.62
C ILE A 158 -15.46 6.72 -1.06
N ILE A 159 -15.01 7.52 -0.11
CA ILE A 159 -13.78 8.30 -0.18
C ILE A 159 -12.82 7.71 0.84
N SER A 160 -11.75 7.09 0.36
CA SER A 160 -10.68 6.56 1.20
C SER A 160 -9.47 7.48 1.15
N ILE A 161 -9.01 7.90 2.32
CA ILE A 161 -7.88 8.82 2.51
C ILE A 161 -6.79 8.04 3.24
N PHE A 162 -5.61 7.93 2.62
CA PHE A 162 -4.44 7.25 3.20
C PHE A 162 -3.42 8.29 3.62
N ILE A 163 -3.29 8.53 4.92
CA ILE A 163 -2.41 9.56 5.49
C ILE A 163 -1.04 8.96 5.77
N ARG A 164 0.00 9.63 5.28
CA ARG A 164 1.41 9.43 5.61
C ARG A 164 1.94 10.67 6.34
N GLU A 165 3.24 10.72 6.60
CA GLU A 165 3.87 11.83 7.33
C GLU A 165 3.73 13.18 6.62
N GLU A 166 3.95 13.24 5.29
CA GLU A 166 3.95 14.48 4.49
C GLU A 166 3.05 14.41 3.25
N SER A 167 2.28 13.35 3.11
CA SER A 167 1.45 13.13 1.93
C SER A 167 0.24 12.27 2.22
N MET A 168 -0.75 12.37 1.35
CA MET A 168 -1.92 11.51 1.37
C MET A 168 -2.24 10.96 -0.01
N ASP A 169 -2.86 9.78 -0.06
CA ASP A 169 -3.55 9.31 -1.25
C ASP A 169 -5.06 9.43 -1.03
N CYS A 170 -5.77 9.81 -2.07
CA CYS A 170 -7.22 9.89 -2.05
C CYS A 170 -7.81 8.98 -3.14
N LEU A 171 -8.60 8.01 -2.73
CA LEU A 171 -9.40 7.15 -3.61
C LEU A 171 -10.86 7.57 -3.49
N LEU A 172 -11.49 7.94 -4.59
CA LEU A 172 -12.92 8.17 -4.66
C LEU A 172 -13.56 7.14 -5.59
N CYS A 173 -14.48 6.35 -5.04
CA CYS A 173 -15.30 5.41 -5.78
C CYS A 173 -16.78 5.83 -5.69
N HIS A 174 -17.48 5.84 -6.81
CA HIS A 174 -18.91 6.14 -6.89
C HIS A 174 -19.60 5.14 -7.83
N GLN A 175 -20.66 4.51 -7.34
CA GLN A 175 -21.41 3.48 -8.06
C GLN A 175 -20.51 2.34 -8.59
N GLY A 176 -19.55 1.91 -7.77
CA GLY A 176 -18.62 0.85 -8.13
C GLY A 176 -17.55 1.25 -9.16
N ILE A 177 -17.46 2.53 -9.51
CA ILE A 177 -16.47 3.04 -10.47
C ILE A 177 -15.49 3.96 -9.75
N ILE A 178 -14.20 3.69 -9.90
CA ILE A 178 -13.15 4.58 -9.41
C ILE A 178 -13.17 5.85 -10.26
N LYS A 179 -13.46 6.97 -9.63
CA LYS A 179 -13.51 8.29 -10.25
C LYS A 179 -12.20 9.05 -10.10
N LEU A 180 -11.46 8.74 -9.03
CA LEU A 180 -10.17 9.36 -8.76
C LEU A 180 -9.34 8.43 -7.87
N LEU A 181 -8.05 8.39 -8.14
CA LEU A 181 -7.01 7.87 -7.26
C LEU A 181 -5.75 8.70 -7.50
N ASN A 182 -5.43 9.57 -6.55
CA ASN A 182 -4.32 10.51 -6.67
C ASN A 182 -3.55 10.67 -5.37
N HIS A 183 -2.29 11.04 -5.53
CA HIS A 183 -1.35 11.40 -4.48
C HIS A 183 -1.29 12.92 -4.31
N TYR A 184 -1.31 13.39 -3.05
CA TYR A 184 -1.25 14.81 -2.70
C TYR A 184 -0.26 15.04 -1.58
N PRO A 185 0.67 16.00 -1.68
CA PRO A 185 1.42 16.49 -0.53
C PRO A 185 0.49 17.30 0.37
N TYR A 186 0.76 17.31 1.68
CA TYR A 186 0.09 18.18 2.63
C TYR A 186 1.08 18.63 3.70
N GLN A 187 0.79 19.75 4.37
CA GLN A 187 1.56 20.30 5.49
C GLN A 187 0.71 20.35 6.77
N THR A 188 -0.59 20.51 6.63
CA THR A 188 -1.53 20.64 7.75
C THR A 188 -2.74 19.70 7.56
N ALA A 189 -3.46 19.45 8.66
CA ALA A 189 -4.71 18.68 8.59
C ALA A 189 -5.79 19.38 7.74
N GLU A 190 -5.77 20.70 7.68
CA GLU A 190 -6.67 21.50 6.86
C GLU A 190 -6.39 21.29 5.36
N ASP A 191 -5.13 21.04 4.97
CA ASP A 191 -4.80 20.72 3.58
C ASP A 191 -5.45 19.40 3.16
N ILE A 192 -5.48 18.40 4.05
CA ILE A 192 -6.15 17.12 3.81
C ILE A 192 -7.64 17.36 3.54
N VAL A 193 -8.30 18.11 4.42
CA VAL A 193 -9.72 18.47 4.28
C VAL A 193 -9.95 19.23 2.98
N TYR A 194 -9.09 20.23 2.68
CA TYR A 194 -9.17 21.01 1.46
C TYR A 194 -9.12 20.12 0.21
N HIS A 195 -8.17 19.19 0.12
CA HIS A 195 -8.07 18.29 -1.01
C HIS A 195 -9.34 17.47 -1.21
N VAL A 196 -9.87 16.89 -0.13
CA VAL A 196 -11.07 16.04 -0.18
C VAL A 196 -12.29 16.83 -0.63
N LEU A 197 -12.54 18.02 -0.03
CA LEU A 197 -13.65 18.89 -0.40
C LEU A 197 -13.52 19.42 -1.83
N ASN A 198 -12.31 19.77 -2.24
CA ASN A 198 -12.03 20.25 -3.59
C ASN A 198 -12.28 19.16 -4.65
N ILE A 199 -11.89 17.90 -4.36
CA ILE A 199 -12.17 16.75 -5.23
C ILE A 199 -13.68 16.56 -5.41
N ALA A 200 -14.44 16.52 -4.30
CA ALA A 200 -15.89 16.36 -4.35
C ALA A 200 -16.56 17.51 -5.14
N HIS A 201 -16.11 18.74 -4.90
CA HIS A 201 -16.62 19.92 -5.61
C HIS A 201 -16.33 19.87 -7.12
N HIS A 202 -15.11 19.55 -7.53
CA HIS A 202 -14.76 19.48 -8.95
C HIS A 202 -15.46 18.34 -9.68
N LEU A 203 -15.73 17.23 -9.01
CA LEU A 203 -16.49 16.10 -9.55
C LEU A 203 -18.01 16.30 -9.44
N GLN A 204 -18.45 17.42 -8.83
CA GLN A 204 -19.85 17.75 -8.60
C GLN A 204 -20.61 16.71 -7.76
N TYR A 205 -19.93 16.15 -6.76
CA TYR A 205 -20.52 15.22 -5.81
C TYR A 205 -20.86 15.91 -4.48
N ASP A 206 -21.99 15.51 -3.89
CA ASP A 206 -22.31 15.83 -2.50
C ASP A 206 -21.52 14.87 -1.58
N ILE A 207 -20.58 15.42 -0.83
CA ILE A 207 -19.70 14.64 0.06
C ILE A 207 -20.48 13.88 1.14
N THR A 208 -21.69 14.33 1.47
CA THR A 208 -22.55 13.68 2.48
C THR A 208 -23.14 12.35 2.00
N GLU A 209 -23.08 12.06 0.69
CA GLU A 209 -23.53 10.80 0.10
C GLU A 209 -22.46 9.71 0.18
N PHE A 210 -21.24 10.06 0.61
CA PHE A 210 -20.12 9.13 0.66
C PHE A 210 -19.81 8.68 2.08
N GLU A 211 -19.45 7.40 2.23
CA GLU A 211 -18.69 6.95 3.38
C GLU A 211 -17.27 7.54 3.26
N ILE A 212 -16.72 8.10 4.35
CA ILE A 212 -15.36 8.63 4.37
C ILE A 212 -14.57 7.80 5.35
N ALA A 213 -13.49 7.16 4.88
CA ALA A 213 -12.58 6.38 5.69
C ALA A 213 -11.17 6.95 5.62
N VAL A 214 -10.56 7.18 6.77
CA VAL A 214 -9.16 7.61 6.90
C VAL A 214 -8.33 6.44 7.38
N TYR A 215 -7.29 6.14 6.64
CA TYR A 215 -6.31 5.08 6.91
C TYR A 215 -4.94 5.68 7.18
N GLY A 216 -4.22 5.12 8.12
CA GLY A 216 -2.85 5.52 8.45
C GLY A 216 -2.33 4.78 9.66
N ASP A 217 -1.09 5.06 10.07
CA ASP A 217 -0.63 4.63 11.39
C ASP A 217 -1.32 5.43 12.50
N GLU A 218 -1.24 4.90 13.73
CA GLU A 218 -1.95 5.48 14.87
C GLU A 218 -1.48 6.91 15.19
N ALA A 219 -0.20 7.21 14.98
CA ALA A 219 0.35 8.54 15.26
C ALA A 219 -0.16 9.57 14.25
N ASN A 220 -0.08 9.26 12.96
CA ASN A 220 -0.53 10.14 11.90
C ASN A 220 -2.05 10.37 11.94
N THR A 221 -2.83 9.33 12.16
CA THR A 221 -4.31 9.47 12.22
C THR A 221 -4.75 10.31 13.42
N LYS A 222 -4.19 10.07 14.62
CA LYS A 222 -4.55 10.85 15.82
C LYS A 222 -4.21 12.33 15.73
N ASN A 223 -3.10 12.67 15.10
CA ASN A 223 -2.67 14.06 14.95
C ASN A 223 -3.63 14.89 14.09
N HIS A 224 -4.38 14.26 13.19
CA HIS A 224 -5.26 14.93 12.24
C HIS A 224 -6.75 14.74 12.54
N GLU A 225 -7.12 13.82 13.44
CA GLU A 225 -8.50 13.39 13.68
C GLU A 225 -9.42 14.55 14.07
N GLU A 226 -9.00 15.42 15.01
CA GLU A 226 -9.83 16.52 15.51
C GLU A 226 -10.21 17.48 14.38
N VAL A 227 -9.24 17.88 13.55
CA VAL A 227 -9.48 18.80 12.43
C VAL A 227 -10.34 18.14 11.37
N ILE A 228 -10.01 16.92 10.97
CA ILE A 228 -10.76 16.20 9.94
C ILE A 228 -12.23 16.04 10.38
N ARG A 229 -12.51 15.61 11.63
CA ARG A 229 -13.88 15.46 12.14
C ARG A 229 -14.64 16.77 12.24
N THR A 230 -13.95 17.90 12.39
CA THR A 230 -14.62 19.21 12.42
C THR A 230 -15.31 19.53 11.09
N TYR A 231 -14.71 19.16 9.98
CA TYR A 231 -15.22 19.45 8.63
C TYR A 231 -15.89 18.24 7.97
N LEU A 232 -15.51 17.03 8.36
CA LEU A 232 -15.99 15.75 7.84
C LEU A 232 -16.41 14.86 9.02
N PRO A 233 -17.52 15.19 9.71
CA PRO A 233 -17.88 14.54 10.98
C PRO A 233 -18.23 13.05 10.84
N GLN A 234 -18.62 12.59 9.63
CA GLN A 234 -18.96 11.19 9.34
C GLN A 234 -17.72 10.30 9.09
N THR A 235 -16.50 10.85 9.24
CA THR A 235 -15.28 10.11 8.94
C THR A 235 -15.03 8.95 9.92
N ASP A 236 -14.75 7.77 9.38
CA ASP A 236 -14.27 6.60 10.12
C ASP A 236 -12.75 6.51 10.03
N PHE A 237 -12.09 6.35 11.19
CA PHE A 237 -10.62 6.25 11.27
C PHE A 237 -10.21 4.80 11.48
N ARG A 238 -9.35 4.30 10.59
CA ARG A 238 -8.90 2.90 10.54
C ARG A 238 -7.38 2.83 10.55
N THR A 239 -6.82 1.99 11.40
CA THR A 239 -5.38 1.73 11.39
C THR A 239 -5.04 0.78 10.25
N ILE A 240 -4.04 1.12 9.43
CA ILE A 240 -3.47 0.18 8.46
C ILE A 240 -2.59 -0.80 9.22
N GLN A 241 -2.93 -2.08 9.13
CA GLN A 241 -2.12 -3.18 9.65
C GLN A 241 -1.28 -3.81 8.56
#